data_401a1a0fe5eed076e33016120e51897d
#
_entry.id   401a1a0fe5eed076e33016120e51897d
#
_cell.length_a   1.000
_cell.length_b   1.000
_cell.length_c   1.000
_cell.angle_alpha   90.00
_cell.angle_beta   90.00
_cell.angle_gamma   90.00
#
_symmetry.space_group_name_H-M   'P 1'
#
loop_
_entity.id
_entity.type
_entity.pdbx_description
1 polymer ?
#
loop_
_entity_poly.entity_id
_entity_poly.type
_entity_poly.pdbx_seq_one_letter_code
_entity_poly.pdbx_strand_id
1 'polypeptide(L)'
;MKIVGITDIHGEHNEDFYKYLKENDIDLVLVAGDITDFGPLDFVKEFMDKLYDCDVEVFAIPGNCDPAGICNAIRDAGSLCLHNNLIGFGNTVIMGYGGSNPTPFNTPGETSDDHIYESVYELLAEYDYIGNDTKPTVTILLTHAPPYNTKVDELPDGTHVGSQGVKKPIHEFQPNINICGHIHEARAIDKIGETTVVNPGMLKDGHCVLIDIDDETAEYDVNIIEF
;
A
#
# COMPACT_ATOMS: atom_id res chain seq x y z
N MET A 1 10.68 -13.30 -6.98
CA MET A 1 10.39 -11.85 -7.04
C MET A 1 10.25 -11.29 -5.64
N LYS A 2 10.94 -10.16 -5.35
CA LYS A 2 10.88 -9.51 -4.04
C LYS A 2 10.21 -8.15 -4.13
N ILE A 3 9.16 -7.96 -3.37
CA ILE A 3 8.41 -6.69 -3.30
C ILE A 3 8.55 -6.11 -1.89
N VAL A 4 8.82 -4.81 -1.81
CA VAL A 4 8.84 -4.08 -0.53
C VAL A 4 7.66 -3.12 -0.49
N GLY A 5 6.88 -3.17 0.60
CA GLY A 5 5.81 -2.22 0.89
C GLY A 5 6.20 -1.23 1.99
N ILE A 6 5.97 0.03 1.74
CA ILE A 6 6.19 1.13 2.69
C ILE A 6 4.97 2.06 2.74
N THR A 7 4.85 2.82 3.81
CA THR A 7 3.75 3.77 4.02
C THR A 7 4.19 4.91 4.93
N ASP A 8 3.39 5.98 4.96
CA ASP A 8 3.53 7.06 5.95
C ASP A 8 4.96 7.66 5.97
N ILE A 9 5.37 8.17 4.82
CA ILE A 9 6.68 8.78 4.57
C ILE A 9 6.73 10.20 5.15
N HIS A 10 5.61 10.96 5.05
CA HIS A 10 5.41 12.28 5.61
C HIS A 10 6.54 13.28 5.31
N GLY A 11 7.04 13.29 4.07
CA GLY A 11 8.05 14.23 3.63
C GLY A 11 9.44 14.00 4.23
N GLU A 12 9.71 12.85 4.82
CA GLU A 12 11.00 12.52 5.42
C GLU A 12 11.72 11.41 4.64
N HIS A 13 13.03 11.61 4.39
CA HIS A 13 13.87 10.56 3.81
C HIS A 13 14.41 9.64 4.90
N ASN A 14 14.57 8.35 4.55
CA ASN A 14 15.27 7.39 5.41
C ASN A 14 16.44 6.77 4.63
N GLU A 15 17.66 7.15 4.98
CA GLU A 15 18.88 6.74 4.26
C GLU A 15 19.18 5.23 4.48
N ASP A 16 18.80 4.66 5.63
CA ASP A 16 18.97 3.22 5.90
C ASP A 16 18.04 2.39 5.01
N PHE A 17 16.85 2.91 4.69
CA PHE A 17 15.94 2.28 3.73
C PHE A 17 16.55 2.20 2.32
N TYR A 18 17.10 3.30 1.80
CA TYR A 18 17.74 3.29 0.49
C TYR A 18 18.95 2.37 0.44
N LYS A 19 19.70 2.28 1.54
CA LYS A 19 20.80 1.31 1.68
C LYS A 19 20.27 -0.12 1.66
N TYR A 20 19.18 -0.39 2.40
CA TYR A 20 18.54 -1.69 2.42
C TYR A 20 18.10 -2.13 1.01
N LEU A 21 17.47 -1.25 0.22
CA LEU A 21 17.06 -1.55 -1.15
C LEU A 21 18.26 -1.95 -2.03
N LYS A 22 19.38 -1.22 -1.95
CA LYS A 22 20.60 -1.50 -2.72
C LYS A 22 21.30 -2.80 -2.36
N GLU A 23 21.10 -3.29 -1.13
CA GLU A 23 21.76 -4.49 -0.61
C GLU A 23 20.92 -5.77 -0.78
N ASN A 24 19.64 -5.69 -1.18
CA ASN A 24 18.72 -6.84 -1.09
C ASN A 24 18.02 -7.26 -2.39
N ASP A 25 18.43 -6.77 -3.56
CA ASP A 25 17.88 -7.15 -4.88
C ASP A 25 16.34 -7.08 -4.91
N ILE A 26 15.79 -5.90 -4.63
CA ILE A 26 14.35 -5.66 -4.61
C ILE A 26 13.87 -5.34 -6.03
N ASP A 27 12.81 -6.01 -6.49
CA ASP A 27 12.24 -5.81 -7.83
C ASP A 27 11.26 -4.64 -7.87
N LEU A 28 10.49 -4.43 -6.79
CA LEU A 28 9.41 -3.44 -6.76
C LEU A 28 9.24 -2.85 -5.36
N VAL A 29 9.02 -1.53 -5.29
CA VAL A 29 8.57 -0.83 -4.09
C VAL A 29 7.11 -0.38 -4.26
N LEU A 30 6.25 -0.75 -3.32
CA LEU A 30 4.87 -0.32 -3.21
C LEU A 30 4.73 0.74 -2.11
N VAL A 31 4.25 1.93 -2.46
CA VAL A 31 4.06 3.04 -1.52
C VAL A 31 2.58 3.19 -1.20
N ALA A 32 2.20 2.85 0.03
CA ALA A 32 0.81 2.82 0.49
C ALA A 32 0.30 4.17 1.04
N GLY A 33 0.77 5.28 0.49
CA GLY A 33 0.25 6.62 0.77
C GLY A 33 0.99 7.41 1.83
N ASP A 34 0.50 8.62 2.06
CA ASP A 34 1.09 9.66 2.91
C ASP A 34 2.57 9.90 2.58
N ILE A 35 2.82 10.14 1.27
CA ILE A 35 4.17 10.47 0.77
C ILE A 35 4.59 11.84 1.32
N THR A 36 3.66 12.79 1.39
CA THR A 36 3.90 14.13 1.91
C THR A 36 3.15 14.35 3.23
N ASP A 37 3.55 15.38 3.96
CA ASP A 37 2.81 15.91 5.11
C ASP A 37 2.15 17.23 4.68
N PHE A 38 0.96 17.12 4.03
CA PHE A 38 0.21 18.22 3.42
C PHE A 38 0.96 18.99 2.31
N GLY A 39 1.97 18.37 1.67
CA GLY A 39 2.87 18.94 0.69
C GLY A 39 4.26 19.28 1.27
N PRO A 40 5.15 19.90 0.49
CA PRO A 40 4.97 20.26 -0.94
C PRO A 40 5.05 19.06 -1.88
N LEU A 41 4.42 19.19 -3.08
CA LEU A 41 4.43 18.13 -4.10
C LEU A 41 5.84 17.89 -4.71
N ASP A 42 6.72 18.86 -4.63
CA ASP A 42 8.11 18.74 -5.12
C ASP A 42 8.87 17.61 -4.42
N PHE A 43 8.53 17.31 -3.16
CA PHE A 43 9.09 16.18 -2.41
C PHE A 43 8.86 14.84 -3.10
N VAL A 44 7.72 14.66 -3.78
CA VAL A 44 7.40 13.41 -4.50
C VAL A 44 8.49 13.08 -5.51
N LYS A 45 8.92 14.09 -6.29
CA LYS A 45 9.99 13.88 -7.27
C LYS A 45 11.31 13.51 -6.60
N GLU A 46 11.70 14.23 -5.55
CA GLU A 46 12.94 13.95 -4.81
C GLU A 46 12.93 12.53 -4.23
N PHE A 47 11.80 12.10 -3.67
CA PHE A 47 11.63 10.77 -3.10
C PHE A 47 11.70 9.68 -4.17
N MET A 48 10.98 9.85 -5.29
CA MET A 48 11.00 8.88 -6.39
C MET A 48 12.38 8.79 -7.06
N ASP A 49 13.08 9.91 -7.27
CA ASP A 49 14.44 9.91 -7.82
C ASP A 49 15.39 9.08 -6.94
N LYS A 50 15.30 9.18 -5.60
CA LYS A 50 16.10 8.35 -4.68
C LYS A 50 15.76 6.86 -4.72
N LEU A 51 14.49 6.51 -4.95
CA LEU A 51 14.10 5.11 -5.15
C LEU A 51 14.65 4.57 -6.46
N TYR A 52 14.57 5.33 -7.56
CA TYR A 52 15.15 4.93 -8.84
C TYR A 52 16.68 4.79 -8.81
N ASP A 53 17.36 5.59 -7.98
CA ASP A 53 18.81 5.42 -7.72
C ASP A 53 19.15 4.09 -7.02
N CYS A 54 18.12 3.36 -6.56
CA CYS A 54 18.26 2.02 -5.98
C CYS A 54 17.95 0.90 -6.99
N ASP A 55 17.70 1.22 -8.28
CA ASP A 55 17.39 0.29 -9.37
C ASP A 55 16.13 -0.56 -9.12
N VAL A 56 15.08 0.07 -8.58
CA VAL A 56 13.78 -0.56 -8.28
C VAL A 56 12.65 0.07 -9.09
N GLU A 57 11.64 -0.73 -9.47
CA GLU A 57 10.36 -0.19 -9.93
C GLU A 57 9.55 0.36 -8.76
N VAL A 58 8.71 1.37 -9.01
CA VAL A 58 7.92 2.02 -7.94
C VAL A 58 6.48 2.23 -8.39
N PHE A 59 5.53 1.72 -7.58
CA PHE A 59 4.11 2.03 -7.72
C PHE A 59 3.60 2.64 -6.43
N ALA A 60 2.71 3.63 -6.53
CA ALA A 60 2.26 4.38 -5.37
C ALA A 60 0.77 4.70 -5.42
N ILE A 61 0.16 4.85 -4.25
CA ILE A 61 -1.15 5.44 -4.06
C ILE A 61 -1.02 6.69 -3.17
N PRO A 62 -1.97 7.64 -3.23
CA PRO A 62 -2.03 8.73 -2.26
C PRO A 62 -2.49 8.24 -0.88
N GLY A 63 -2.05 8.92 0.19
CA GLY A 63 -2.67 8.83 1.50
C GLY A 63 -3.67 9.96 1.74
N ASN A 64 -4.14 10.08 2.98
CA ASN A 64 -5.09 11.14 3.34
C ASN A 64 -4.41 12.49 3.60
N CYS A 65 -3.15 12.52 3.98
CA CYS A 65 -2.38 13.76 4.16
C CYS A 65 -1.83 14.29 2.81
N ASP A 66 -1.87 13.51 1.75
CA ASP A 66 -1.38 13.95 0.45
C ASP A 66 -2.33 14.97 -0.20
N PRO A 67 -1.82 16.12 -0.68
CA PRO A 67 -2.66 17.16 -1.26
C PRO A 67 -3.18 16.79 -2.65
N ALA A 68 -4.21 17.50 -3.09
CA ALA A 68 -4.73 17.39 -4.45
C ALA A 68 -3.59 17.55 -5.49
N GLY A 69 -3.58 16.68 -6.52
CA GLY A 69 -2.53 16.66 -7.54
C GLY A 69 -1.40 15.66 -7.28
N ILE A 70 -1.36 14.99 -6.13
CA ILE A 70 -0.33 13.99 -5.79
C ILE A 70 -0.21 12.89 -6.87
N CYS A 71 -1.31 12.37 -7.41
CA CYS A 71 -1.26 11.37 -8.48
C CYS A 71 -0.60 11.88 -9.77
N ASN A 72 -0.73 13.18 -10.06
CA ASN A 72 -0.01 13.78 -11.19
C ASN A 72 1.48 13.91 -10.84
N ALA A 73 1.82 14.35 -9.64
CA ALA A 73 3.20 14.43 -9.19
C ALA A 73 3.91 13.06 -9.21
N ILE A 74 3.22 11.98 -8.80
CA ILE A 74 3.72 10.60 -8.90
C ILE A 74 4.01 10.24 -10.36
N ARG A 75 3.08 10.51 -11.29
CA ARG A 75 3.27 10.22 -12.73
C ARG A 75 4.36 11.07 -13.37
N ASP A 76 4.42 12.36 -13.03
CA ASP A 76 5.44 13.29 -13.53
C ASP A 76 6.84 12.92 -13.02
N ALA A 77 6.94 12.27 -11.87
CA ALA A 77 8.16 11.68 -11.35
C ALA A 77 8.55 10.33 -12.01
N GLY A 78 7.75 9.84 -12.96
CA GLY A 78 8.02 8.60 -13.69
C GLY A 78 7.43 7.32 -13.07
N SER A 79 6.71 7.44 -11.95
CA SER A 79 6.11 6.31 -11.24
C SER A 79 4.64 6.10 -11.63
N LEU A 80 4.10 4.92 -11.32
CA LEU A 80 2.70 4.62 -11.57
C LEU A 80 1.82 4.95 -10.34
N CYS A 81 0.85 5.87 -10.53
CA CYS A 81 -0.20 6.10 -9.53
C CYS A 81 -1.29 5.04 -9.70
N LEU A 82 -1.40 4.14 -8.73
CA LEU A 82 -2.37 3.04 -8.75
C LEU A 82 -3.74 3.40 -8.16
N HIS A 83 -3.97 4.63 -7.72
CA HIS A 83 -5.28 5.02 -7.19
C HIS A 83 -6.40 4.76 -8.21
N ASN A 84 -7.35 3.90 -7.87
CA ASN A 84 -8.41 3.38 -8.75
C ASN A 84 -7.87 2.72 -10.04
N ASN A 85 -6.78 1.97 -9.92
CA ASN A 85 -6.19 1.25 -11.04
C ASN A 85 -5.67 -0.12 -10.59
N LEU A 86 -5.50 -1.01 -11.57
CA LEU A 86 -4.83 -2.29 -11.42
C LEU A 86 -3.76 -2.48 -12.51
N ILE A 87 -2.72 -3.25 -12.20
CA ILE A 87 -1.63 -3.59 -13.13
C ILE A 87 -1.08 -4.97 -12.85
N GLY A 88 -0.65 -5.65 -13.92
CA GLY A 88 0.18 -6.85 -13.82
C GLY A 88 1.66 -6.51 -13.68
N PHE A 89 2.36 -7.17 -12.77
CA PHE A 89 3.80 -7.10 -12.61
C PHE A 89 4.36 -8.50 -12.33
N GLY A 90 5.11 -9.05 -13.28
CA GLY A 90 5.53 -10.46 -13.22
C GLY A 90 4.33 -11.41 -13.16
N ASN A 91 4.25 -12.23 -12.12
CA ASN A 91 3.12 -13.10 -11.81
C ASN A 91 2.20 -12.55 -10.72
N THR A 92 2.21 -11.23 -10.50
CA THR A 92 1.32 -10.55 -9.57
C THR A 92 0.33 -9.65 -10.29
N VAL A 93 -0.82 -9.41 -9.65
CA VAL A 93 -1.72 -8.31 -9.99
C VAL A 93 -1.83 -7.40 -8.78
N ILE A 94 -1.51 -6.13 -8.98
CA ILE A 94 -1.49 -5.11 -7.94
C ILE A 94 -2.61 -4.12 -8.21
N MET A 95 -3.46 -3.93 -7.22
CA MET A 95 -4.60 -3.01 -7.25
C MET A 95 -4.42 -1.95 -6.18
N GLY A 96 -4.87 -0.72 -6.42
CA GLY A 96 -4.65 0.35 -5.47
C GLY A 96 -5.82 1.29 -5.25
N TYR A 97 -6.09 1.62 -3.98
CA TYR A 97 -7.02 2.66 -3.57
C TYR A 97 -6.40 3.52 -2.46
N GLY A 98 -6.23 4.82 -2.73
CA GLY A 98 -5.61 5.76 -1.79
C GLY A 98 -6.62 6.64 -1.04
N GLY A 99 -6.14 7.35 -0.02
CA GLY A 99 -6.94 8.14 0.89
C GLY A 99 -7.51 7.32 2.06
N SER A 100 -8.31 7.94 2.90
CA SER A 100 -8.88 7.28 4.09
C SER A 100 -10.37 7.56 4.28
N ASN A 101 -11.01 6.78 5.14
CA ASN A 101 -12.29 7.12 5.77
C ASN A 101 -12.14 8.40 6.63
N PRO A 102 -13.25 9.09 6.97
CA PRO A 102 -13.19 10.33 7.74
C PRO A 102 -12.48 10.17 9.08
N THR A 103 -11.59 11.10 9.37
CA THR A 103 -10.87 11.22 10.64
C THR A 103 -11.31 12.48 11.41
N PRO A 104 -10.96 12.62 12.70
CA PRO A 104 -11.21 13.86 13.42
C PRO A 104 -10.41 15.08 12.89
N PHE A 105 -9.46 14.85 11.97
CA PHE A 105 -8.49 15.86 11.54
C PHE A 105 -8.89 16.59 10.23
N ASN A 106 -9.90 16.08 9.49
CA ASN A 106 -10.35 16.63 8.22
C ASN A 106 -9.20 16.80 7.20
N THR A 107 -8.48 15.76 6.95
CA THR A 107 -7.35 15.74 6.01
C THR A 107 -7.81 15.78 4.55
N PRO A 108 -6.95 16.21 3.59
CA PRO A 108 -7.36 16.44 2.19
C PRO A 108 -7.89 15.21 1.45
N GLY A 109 -7.36 14.02 1.75
CA GLY A 109 -7.66 12.77 1.06
C GLY A 109 -8.73 11.92 1.73
N GLU A 110 -9.57 12.48 2.61
CA GLU A 110 -10.68 11.76 3.22
C GLU A 110 -11.89 11.65 2.29
N THR A 111 -12.54 10.49 2.34
CA THR A 111 -13.81 10.25 1.64
C THR A 111 -14.73 9.36 2.47
N SER A 112 -15.99 9.22 2.06
CA SER A 112 -16.93 8.36 2.79
C SER A 112 -16.56 6.89 2.67
N ASP A 113 -16.84 6.13 3.72
CA ASP A 113 -16.62 4.69 3.76
C ASP A 113 -17.42 3.93 2.67
N ASP A 114 -18.59 4.46 2.30
CA ASP A 114 -19.39 3.92 1.19
C ASP A 114 -18.69 4.10 -0.17
N HIS A 115 -18.06 5.25 -0.40
CA HIS A 115 -17.29 5.48 -1.63
C HIS A 115 -16.02 4.62 -1.70
N ILE A 116 -15.35 4.44 -0.55
CA ILE A 116 -14.23 3.48 -0.46
C ILE A 116 -14.71 2.09 -0.83
N TYR A 117 -15.85 1.66 -0.28
CA TYR A 117 -16.43 0.36 -0.58
C TYR A 117 -16.69 0.17 -2.07
N GLU A 118 -17.38 1.12 -2.70
CA GLU A 118 -17.69 1.06 -4.14
C GLU A 118 -16.42 0.93 -4.98
N SER A 119 -15.42 1.78 -4.72
CA SER A 119 -14.18 1.80 -5.49
C SER A 119 -13.34 0.53 -5.30
N VAL A 120 -13.16 0.07 -4.06
CA VAL A 120 -12.38 -1.16 -3.78
C VAL A 120 -13.11 -2.40 -4.31
N TYR A 121 -14.46 -2.41 -4.20
CA TYR A 121 -15.27 -3.49 -4.77
C TYR A 121 -15.12 -3.57 -6.29
N GLU A 122 -15.21 -2.43 -7.00
CA GLU A 122 -15.07 -2.38 -8.45
C GLU A 122 -13.69 -2.87 -8.91
N LEU A 123 -12.61 -2.48 -8.24
CA LEU A 123 -11.25 -2.96 -8.54
C LEU A 123 -11.11 -4.48 -8.41
N LEU A 124 -11.62 -5.05 -7.31
CA LEU A 124 -11.54 -6.49 -7.06
C LEU A 124 -12.47 -7.27 -8.00
N ALA A 125 -13.67 -6.75 -8.29
CA ALA A 125 -14.60 -7.35 -9.24
C ALA A 125 -14.07 -7.32 -10.69
N GLU A 126 -13.38 -6.24 -11.08
CA GLU A 126 -12.71 -6.15 -12.38
C GLU A 126 -11.64 -7.22 -12.52
N TYR A 127 -10.81 -7.42 -11.49
CA TYR A 127 -9.81 -8.48 -11.49
C TYR A 127 -10.46 -9.87 -11.60
N ASP A 128 -11.49 -10.15 -10.81
CA ASP A 128 -12.19 -11.45 -10.83
C ASP A 128 -12.79 -11.76 -12.21
N TYR A 129 -13.27 -10.74 -12.91
CA TYR A 129 -13.80 -10.86 -14.27
C TYR A 129 -12.71 -11.11 -15.34
N ILE A 130 -11.53 -10.44 -15.21
CA ILE A 130 -10.44 -10.54 -16.19
C ILE A 130 -9.55 -11.76 -15.92
N GLY A 131 -9.42 -12.17 -14.67
CA GLY A 131 -8.22 -12.75 -14.08
C GLY A 131 -8.10 -14.27 -14.05
N ASN A 132 -8.92 -15.07 -14.68
CA ASN A 132 -8.81 -16.54 -14.53
C ASN A 132 -8.05 -17.25 -15.67
N ASP A 133 -6.98 -16.68 -16.20
CA ASP A 133 -6.13 -17.36 -17.17
C ASP A 133 -4.91 -18.04 -16.50
N THR A 134 -5.05 -19.34 -16.33
CA THR A 134 -4.06 -20.45 -16.37
C THR A 134 -2.70 -20.38 -15.63
N LYS A 135 -2.28 -19.28 -14.99
CA LYS A 135 -1.07 -19.22 -14.14
C LYS A 135 -1.43 -18.88 -12.71
N PRO A 136 -0.75 -19.50 -11.72
CA PRO A 136 -0.86 -19.04 -10.34
C PRO A 136 -0.46 -17.55 -10.28
N THR A 137 -1.30 -16.74 -9.66
CA THR A 137 -1.12 -15.29 -9.60
C THR A 137 -1.34 -14.82 -8.18
N VAL A 138 -0.40 -14.05 -7.65
CA VAL A 138 -0.57 -13.39 -6.34
C VAL A 138 -1.27 -12.05 -6.54
N THR A 139 -2.34 -11.82 -5.80
CA THR A 139 -3.08 -10.55 -5.83
C THR A 139 -2.72 -9.69 -4.63
N ILE A 140 -2.30 -8.46 -4.89
CA ILE A 140 -1.95 -7.48 -3.86
C ILE A 140 -2.90 -6.29 -3.97
N LEU A 141 -3.66 -6.05 -2.92
CA LEU A 141 -4.45 -4.84 -2.74
C LEU A 141 -3.66 -3.83 -1.90
N LEU A 142 -3.33 -2.69 -2.49
CA LEU A 142 -2.68 -1.58 -1.81
C LEU A 142 -3.75 -0.58 -1.38
N THR A 143 -3.92 -0.36 -0.08
CA THR A 143 -4.82 0.68 0.46
C THR A 143 -4.07 1.56 1.44
N HIS A 144 -4.43 2.86 1.55
CA HIS A 144 -3.86 3.65 2.62
C HIS A 144 -4.59 3.37 3.94
N ALA A 145 -5.93 3.50 3.95
CA ALA A 145 -6.72 3.13 5.13
C ALA A 145 -6.65 1.61 5.39
N PRO A 146 -6.45 1.19 6.65
CA PRO A 146 -6.48 -0.21 7.04
C PRO A 146 -7.92 -0.75 7.10
N PRO A 147 -8.14 -2.07 6.93
CA PRO A 147 -9.44 -2.69 7.11
C PRO A 147 -9.87 -2.71 8.59
N TYR A 148 -11.13 -2.33 8.86
CA TYR A 148 -11.70 -2.21 10.19
C TYR A 148 -11.68 -3.51 11.00
N ASN A 149 -11.43 -3.40 12.32
CA ASN A 149 -11.44 -4.47 13.31
C ASN A 149 -10.46 -5.60 12.97
N THR A 150 -9.22 -5.22 12.83
CA THR A 150 -8.02 -6.04 12.65
C THR A 150 -6.92 -5.49 13.55
N LYS A 151 -5.79 -6.18 13.66
CA LYS A 151 -4.63 -5.64 14.40
C LYS A 151 -3.97 -4.46 13.72
N VAL A 152 -4.20 -4.27 12.41
CA VAL A 152 -3.58 -3.20 11.62
C VAL A 152 -4.34 -1.87 11.71
N ASP A 153 -5.45 -1.81 12.47
CA ASP A 153 -6.23 -0.60 12.71
C ASP A 153 -6.52 -0.33 14.20
N GLU A 154 -5.88 -1.11 15.09
CA GLU A 154 -6.13 -1.04 16.53
C GLU A 154 -5.24 0.00 17.20
N LEU A 155 -5.88 0.99 17.83
CA LEU A 155 -5.18 1.98 18.66
C LEU A 155 -4.72 1.36 20.01
N PRO A 156 -3.77 1.99 20.73
CA PRO A 156 -3.28 1.47 22.01
C PRO A 156 -4.34 1.27 23.11
N ASP A 157 -5.49 1.90 22.98
CA ASP A 157 -6.62 1.74 23.91
C ASP A 157 -7.60 0.62 23.50
N GLY A 158 -7.30 -0.09 22.40
CA GLY A 158 -8.14 -1.15 21.83
C GLY A 158 -9.25 -0.65 20.89
N THR A 159 -9.29 0.64 20.57
CA THR A 159 -10.27 1.19 19.62
C THR A 159 -9.84 0.88 18.18
N HIS A 160 -10.78 0.42 17.35
CA HIS A 160 -10.59 0.21 15.94
C HIS A 160 -11.07 1.42 15.13
N VAL A 161 -10.23 1.92 14.23
CA VAL A 161 -10.48 3.16 13.46
C VAL A 161 -10.35 2.99 11.93
N GLY A 162 -10.16 1.78 11.47
CA GLY A 162 -10.04 1.44 10.04
C GLY A 162 -11.35 1.55 9.27
N SER A 163 -11.30 1.22 7.98
CA SER A 163 -12.39 1.34 7.02
C SER A 163 -13.18 0.04 6.87
N GLN A 164 -14.50 0.13 7.02
CA GLN A 164 -15.43 -0.94 6.63
C GLN A 164 -15.50 -1.07 5.11
N GLY A 165 -15.30 0.04 4.40
CA GLY A 165 -15.24 0.08 2.94
C GLY A 165 -14.07 -0.70 2.37
N VAL A 166 -12.95 -0.78 3.09
CA VAL A 166 -11.82 -1.67 2.75
C VAL A 166 -12.11 -3.10 3.18
N LYS A 167 -12.59 -3.32 4.40
CA LYS A 167 -12.78 -4.65 4.97
C LYS A 167 -13.76 -5.53 4.20
N LYS A 168 -14.93 -4.98 3.84
CA LYS A 168 -16.02 -5.78 3.22
C LYS A 168 -15.61 -6.39 1.87
N PRO A 169 -15.05 -5.63 0.92
CA PRO A 169 -14.57 -6.21 -0.33
C PRO A 169 -13.43 -7.23 -0.13
N ILE A 170 -12.49 -6.98 0.79
CA ILE A 170 -11.46 -7.97 1.13
C ILE A 170 -12.10 -9.28 1.60
N HIS A 171 -13.10 -9.21 2.48
CA HIS A 171 -13.79 -10.40 2.98
C HIS A 171 -14.53 -11.15 1.86
N GLU A 172 -15.05 -10.45 0.86
CA GLU A 172 -15.80 -11.04 -0.25
C GLU A 172 -14.88 -11.69 -1.30
N PHE A 173 -13.85 -10.97 -1.74
CA PHE A 173 -12.99 -11.38 -2.86
C PHE A 173 -11.70 -12.08 -2.46
N GLN A 174 -11.26 -11.96 -1.21
CA GLN A 174 -10.09 -12.63 -0.65
C GLN A 174 -8.81 -12.43 -1.50
N PRO A 175 -8.36 -11.17 -1.82
CA PRO A 175 -7.03 -10.98 -2.41
C PRO A 175 -5.98 -11.61 -1.49
N ASN A 176 -4.85 -12.06 -2.06
CA ASN A 176 -3.83 -12.75 -1.25
C ASN A 176 -3.25 -11.86 -0.15
N ILE A 177 -2.96 -10.60 -0.48
CA ILE A 177 -2.30 -9.64 0.42
C ILE A 177 -3.01 -8.30 0.36
N ASN A 178 -3.23 -7.65 1.50
CA ASN A 178 -3.52 -6.21 1.59
C ASN A 178 -2.39 -5.52 2.37
N ILE A 179 -1.75 -4.53 1.73
CA ILE A 179 -0.78 -3.62 2.37
C ILE A 179 -1.51 -2.32 2.67
N CYS A 180 -1.41 -1.84 3.90
CA CYS A 180 -2.01 -0.58 4.34
C CYS A 180 -1.08 0.23 5.24
N GLY A 181 -1.51 1.41 5.66
CA GLY A 181 -0.80 2.31 6.56
C GLY A 181 -1.75 3.10 7.46
N HIS A 182 -1.59 4.43 7.50
CA HIS A 182 -2.48 5.40 8.14
C HIS A 182 -2.48 5.36 9.68
N ILE A 183 -2.59 4.20 10.29
CA ILE A 183 -2.59 4.04 11.74
C ILE A 183 -1.18 3.66 12.17
N HIS A 184 -0.38 4.67 12.51
CA HIS A 184 1.06 4.54 12.75
C HIS A 184 1.38 3.58 13.90
N GLU A 185 0.52 3.54 14.93
CA GLU A 185 0.68 2.71 16.12
C GLU A 185 0.28 1.25 15.89
N ALA A 186 -0.44 0.96 14.79
CA ALA A 186 -1.01 -0.35 14.50
C ALA A 186 -0.12 -1.21 13.60
N ARG A 187 1.21 -1.11 13.73
CA ARG A 187 2.15 -1.96 13.01
C ARG A 187 1.93 -3.43 13.37
N ALA A 188 1.42 -4.20 12.41
CA ALA A 188 1.07 -5.61 12.63
C ALA A 188 0.89 -6.37 11.31
N ILE A 189 0.81 -7.69 11.43
CA ILE A 189 0.26 -8.59 10.43
C ILE A 189 -0.96 -9.27 11.05
N ASP A 190 -2.05 -9.36 10.28
CA ASP A 190 -3.28 -10.04 10.67
C ASP A 190 -3.90 -10.74 9.45
N LYS A 191 -5.10 -11.32 9.60
CA LYS A 191 -5.82 -12.00 8.52
C LYS A 191 -7.30 -11.62 8.46
N ILE A 192 -7.83 -11.55 7.24
CA ILE A 192 -9.27 -11.53 6.95
C ILE A 192 -9.56 -12.73 6.05
N GLY A 193 -10.07 -13.82 6.64
CA GLY A 193 -10.16 -15.09 5.93
C GLY A 193 -8.79 -15.58 5.48
N GLU A 194 -8.59 -15.76 4.17
CA GLU A 194 -7.29 -16.15 3.61
C GLU A 194 -6.37 -14.96 3.31
N THR A 195 -6.91 -13.74 3.26
CA THR A 195 -6.12 -12.53 2.99
C THR A 195 -5.18 -12.19 4.15
N THR A 196 -3.88 -12.08 3.87
CA THR A 196 -2.91 -11.50 4.80
C THR A 196 -3.02 -9.97 4.72
N VAL A 197 -3.30 -9.31 5.85
CA VAL A 197 -3.32 -7.85 5.95
C VAL A 197 -2.11 -7.36 6.74
N VAL A 198 -1.41 -6.33 6.25
CA VAL A 198 -0.18 -5.86 6.85
C VAL A 198 -0.09 -4.34 6.85
N ASN A 199 0.25 -3.78 8.01
CA ASN A 199 0.67 -2.39 8.20
C ASN A 199 2.12 -2.40 8.72
N PRO A 200 3.11 -1.94 7.94
CA PRO A 200 4.50 -1.90 8.37
C PRO A 200 4.81 -0.79 9.37
N GLY A 201 3.89 0.16 9.58
CA GLY A 201 4.15 1.40 10.32
C GLY A 201 4.89 2.44 9.47
N MET A 202 5.21 3.57 10.08
CA MET A 202 5.86 4.69 9.38
C MET A 202 7.26 4.31 8.87
N LEU A 203 7.61 4.75 7.65
CA LEU A 203 8.94 4.50 7.07
C LEU A 203 10.07 5.03 7.96
N LYS A 204 9.88 6.16 8.63
CA LYS A 204 10.90 6.76 9.50
C LYS A 204 11.27 5.91 10.71
N ASP A 205 10.37 5.00 11.12
CA ASP A 205 10.60 4.11 12.26
C ASP A 205 11.47 2.89 11.90
N GLY A 206 11.97 2.84 10.65
CA GLY A 206 12.92 1.82 10.20
C GLY A 206 12.28 0.48 9.84
N HIS A 207 11.02 0.49 9.38
CA HIS A 207 10.31 -0.75 9.03
C HIS A 207 9.72 -0.71 7.63
N CYS A 208 9.66 -1.87 6.99
CA CYS A 208 8.89 -2.10 5.76
C CYS A 208 8.31 -3.53 5.78
N VAL A 209 7.38 -3.81 4.88
CA VAL A 209 7.00 -5.19 4.61
C VAL A 209 7.83 -5.72 3.45
N LEU A 210 8.41 -6.92 3.62
CA LEU A 210 9.02 -7.71 2.55
C LEU A 210 8.05 -8.82 2.15
N ILE A 211 7.76 -8.90 0.86
CA ILE A 211 6.99 -9.97 0.24
C ILE A 211 7.93 -10.71 -0.69
N ASP A 212 8.18 -11.98 -0.42
CA ASP A 212 8.97 -12.86 -1.28
C ASP A 212 8.02 -13.82 -2.00
N ILE A 213 8.03 -13.80 -3.34
CA ILE A 213 7.10 -14.55 -4.18
C ILE A 213 7.89 -15.51 -5.07
N ASP A 214 7.56 -16.80 -4.99
CA ASP A 214 8.05 -17.79 -5.95
C ASP A 214 7.35 -17.62 -7.30
N ASP A 215 8.13 -17.35 -8.35
CA ASP A 215 7.60 -17.03 -9.68
C ASP A 215 6.98 -18.21 -10.42
N GLU A 216 7.26 -19.44 -9.98
CA GLU A 216 6.73 -20.66 -10.60
C GLU A 216 5.45 -21.16 -9.92
N THR A 217 5.43 -21.09 -8.59
CA THR A 217 4.34 -21.67 -7.76
C THR A 217 3.35 -20.63 -7.27
N ALA A 218 3.73 -19.34 -7.26
CA ALA A 218 3.02 -18.24 -6.60
C ALA A 218 2.86 -18.45 -5.07
N GLU A 219 3.67 -19.31 -4.46
CA GLU A 219 3.80 -19.31 -3.01
C GLU A 219 4.47 -18.01 -2.56
N TYR A 220 4.07 -17.47 -1.43
CA TYR A 220 4.60 -16.21 -0.94
C TYR A 220 4.73 -16.17 0.59
N ASP A 221 5.72 -15.40 1.04
CA ASP A 221 5.91 -15.04 2.44
C ASP A 221 5.75 -13.54 2.64
N VAL A 222 5.15 -13.13 3.77
CA VAL A 222 4.94 -11.72 4.14
C VAL A 222 5.56 -11.48 5.51
N ASN A 223 6.55 -10.62 5.58
CA ASN A 223 7.25 -10.30 6.82
C ASN A 223 7.43 -8.79 7.00
N ILE A 224 7.22 -8.28 8.21
CA ILE A 224 7.69 -6.94 8.58
C ILE A 224 9.15 -7.09 8.96
N ILE A 225 10.00 -6.29 8.33
CA ILE A 225 11.43 -6.25 8.59
C ILE A 225 11.85 -4.87 9.12
N GLU A 226 12.89 -4.86 9.92
CA GLU A 226 13.59 -3.66 10.41
C GLU A 226 14.90 -3.51 9.63
N PHE A 227 15.26 -2.28 9.20
CA PHE A 227 16.45 -1.96 8.40
C PHE A 227 17.25 -0.81 9.00
#